data_381724012b441e2623f63b17878921cd
#
_entry.id   381724012b441e2623f63b17878921cd
#
_cell.length_a   1.000
_cell.length_b   1.000
_cell.length_c   1.000
_cell.angle_alpha   90.00
_cell.angle_beta   90.00
_cell.angle_gamma   90.00
#
_symmetry.space_group_name_H-M   'P 1'
#
loop_
_entity.id
_entity.type
_entity.pdbx_description
1 polymer ?
#
loop_
_entity_poly.entity_id
_entity_poly.type
_entity_poly.pdbx_seq_one_letter_code
_entity_poly.pdbx_strand_id
1 'polypeptide(L)'
;MTDSTTPLGIMTQRGPTALWNDSATKSELATSLSWGAVGATCNPVIALSSIRSDLPRWTARIAELGHELPEASESEIGWKIVEEVSLDAAALLMPAFEKHQGRNGRLSMQTDPRLARNADALVAQAEYFSGLAPNIIVKVPATAVGVTAIEEATYRGVSINVTVSFTLAQALATGEAIERGLARREAEGKDVSTMGPVVTLMVGRLDDWMKTIYERDQLCFDPGYLEWGGSRRSSGRTRSSTRAAYEPACSSRPSATRFRSRSSSAATS
;
A
#
# COMPACT_ATOMS: atom_id res chain seq x y z
N MET A 1 -20.30 2.75 14.60
CA MET A 1 -21.30 2.20 13.63
C MET A 1 -21.01 2.84 12.29
N THR A 2 -21.01 2.06 11.20
CA THR A 2 -20.81 2.59 9.84
C THR A 2 -22.05 3.38 9.43
N ASP A 3 -21.86 4.61 8.95
CA ASP A 3 -22.94 5.43 8.42
C ASP A 3 -23.42 4.85 7.08
N SER A 4 -24.54 4.12 7.13
CA SER A 4 -25.16 3.47 5.99
C SER A 4 -25.97 4.42 5.10
N THR A 5 -25.98 5.73 5.40
CA THR A 5 -26.73 6.72 4.62
C THR A 5 -25.87 7.33 3.51
N THR A 6 -24.55 7.29 3.64
CA THR A 6 -23.63 7.83 2.63
C THR A 6 -23.39 6.83 1.49
N PRO A 7 -23.13 7.28 0.25
CA PRO A 7 -22.79 6.38 -0.87
C PRO A 7 -21.61 5.46 -0.58
N LEU A 8 -20.56 5.96 0.08
CA LEU A 8 -19.39 5.17 0.48
C LEU A 8 -19.75 4.13 1.56
N GLY A 9 -20.54 4.51 2.56
CA GLY A 9 -21.04 3.59 3.59
C GLY A 9 -21.89 2.46 3.01
N ILE A 10 -22.73 2.78 2.02
CA ILE A 10 -23.53 1.77 1.29
C ILE A 10 -22.60 0.82 0.51
N MET A 11 -21.61 1.37 -0.19
CA MET A 11 -20.65 0.57 -0.99
C MET A 11 -19.89 -0.43 -0.10
N THR A 12 -19.39 0.01 1.05
CA THR A 12 -18.62 -0.86 1.98
C THR A 12 -19.44 -1.98 2.58
N GLN A 13 -20.76 -1.83 2.66
CA GLN A 13 -21.67 -2.84 3.21
C GLN A 13 -22.19 -3.81 2.16
N ARG A 14 -22.36 -3.37 0.91
CA ARG A 14 -23.01 -4.15 -0.16
C ARG A 14 -22.06 -4.77 -1.17
N GLY A 15 -20.82 -4.25 -1.24
CA GLY A 15 -19.83 -4.69 -2.21
C GLY A 15 -18.65 -5.41 -1.57
N PRO A 16 -17.85 -6.12 -2.39
CA PRO A 16 -16.60 -6.73 -1.93
C PRO A 16 -15.46 -5.71 -1.78
N THR A 17 -15.71 -4.44 -2.11
CA THR A 17 -14.69 -3.37 -2.14
C THR A 17 -14.39 -2.89 -0.74
N ALA A 18 -13.13 -3.02 -0.32
CA ALA A 18 -12.62 -2.44 0.90
C ALA A 18 -12.25 -0.96 0.66
N LEU A 19 -12.77 -0.07 1.49
CA LEU A 19 -12.42 1.36 1.45
C LEU A 19 -11.16 1.60 2.28
N TRP A 20 -10.18 2.30 1.69
CA TRP A 20 -8.98 2.78 2.39
C TRP A 20 -8.91 4.30 2.31
N ASN A 21 -8.45 4.92 3.40
CA ASN A 21 -8.22 6.36 3.48
C ASN A 21 -6.79 6.71 3.04
N ASP A 22 -6.64 7.63 2.09
CA ASP A 22 -5.30 8.10 1.68
C ASP A 22 -4.83 9.28 2.53
N SER A 23 -4.97 9.14 3.85
CA SER A 23 -4.50 10.09 4.86
C SER A 23 -4.29 9.40 6.20
N ALA A 24 -3.34 9.92 7.00
CA ALA A 24 -3.10 9.54 8.40
C ALA A 24 -3.58 10.62 9.39
N THR A 25 -4.20 11.70 8.91
CA THR A 25 -4.76 12.76 9.75
C THR A 25 -5.93 12.21 10.56
N LYS A 26 -5.89 12.38 11.88
CA LYS A 26 -6.87 11.77 12.82
C LYS A 26 -8.32 12.09 12.47
N SER A 27 -8.63 13.34 12.13
CA SER A 27 -10.00 13.78 11.80
C SER A 27 -10.51 13.16 10.50
N GLU A 28 -9.68 13.13 9.46
CA GLU A 28 -10.03 12.52 8.18
C GLU A 28 -10.19 11.00 8.31
N LEU A 29 -9.28 10.36 9.03
CA LEU A 29 -9.35 8.92 9.29
C LEU A 29 -10.61 8.56 10.10
N ALA A 30 -10.94 9.32 11.14
CA ALA A 30 -12.17 9.11 11.91
C ALA A 30 -13.43 9.22 11.03
N THR A 31 -13.46 10.21 10.14
CA THR A 31 -14.55 10.37 9.16
C THR A 31 -14.63 9.17 8.21
N SER A 32 -13.50 8.75 7.64
CA SER A 32 -13.45 7.61 6.73
C SER A 32 -13.84 6.29 7.42
N LEU A 33 -13.44 6.10 8.67
CA LEU A 33 -13.87 4.96 9.49
C LEU A 33 -15.38 4.94 9.72
N SER A 34 -16.02 6.11 9.87
CA SER A 34 -17.48 6.20 9.96
C SER A 34 -18.19 5.76 8.68
N TRP A 35 -17.54 5.84 7.53
CA TRP A 35 -18.02 5.31 6.24
C TRP A 35 -17.66 3.84 6.01
N GLY A 36 -16.97 3.22 6.95
CA GLY A 36 -16.57 1.81 6.85
C GLY A 36 -15.20 1.59 6.21
N ALA A 37 -14.31 2.58 6.24
CA ALA A 37 -12.93 2.38 5.84
C ALA A 37 -12.26 1.33 6.75
N VAL A 38 -11.43 0.50 6.13
CA VAL A 38 -10.74 -0.63 6.78
C VAL A 38 -9.23 -0.59 6.59
N GLY A 39 -8.70 0.55 6.19
CA GLY A 39 -7.27 0.76 6.05
C GLY A 39 -6.96 2.23 5.79
N ALA A 40 -5.69 2.58 5.94
CA ALA A 40 -5.18 3.91 5.63
C ALA A 40 -3.75 3.84 5.10
N THR A 41 -3.30 4.95 4.51
CA THR A 41 -1.91 5.08 4.04
C THR A 41 -1.22 6.25 4.73
N CYS A 42 0.07 6.08 4.96
CA CYS A 42 0.98 7.13 5.40
C CYS A 42 2.22 7.17 4.50
N ASN A 43 2.65 8.37 4.17
CA ASN A 43 3.91 8.67 3.50
C ASN A 43 4.44 9.99 4.08
N PRO A 44 5.68 10.42 3.79
CA PRO A 44 6.22 11.65 4.36
C PRO A 44 5.38 12.91 4.12
N VAL A 45 4.68 13.01 2.97
CA VAL A 45 3.81 14.15 2.66
C VAL A 45 2.53 14.11 3.52
N ILE A 46 1.94 12.92 3.66
CA ILE A 46 0.77 12.70 4.54
C ILE A 46 1.15 12.97 5.99
N ALA A 47 2.31 12.48 6.45
CA ALA A 47 2.82 12.76 7.79
C ALA A 47 2.99 14.26 8.02
N LEU A 48 3.55 14.99 7.06
CA LEU A 48 3.66 16.45 7.14
C LEU A 48 2.28 17.13 7.24
N SER A 49 1.28 16.65 6.51
CA SER A 49 -0.09 17.18 6.62
C SER A 49 -0.68 16.91 8.00
N SER A 50 -0.45 15.71 8.56
CA SER A 50 -0.87 15.37 9.92
C SER A 50 -0.18 16.23 10.98
N ILE A 51 1.12 16.52 10.82
CA ILE A 51 1.87 17.43 11.69
C ILE A 51 1.27 18.83 11.63
N ARG A 52 0.98 19.33 10.43
CA ARG A 52 0.38 20.66 10.25
C ARG A 52 -1.01 20.80 10.83
N SER A 53 -1.77 19.71 10.91
CA SER A 53 -3.11 19.70 11.50
C SER A 53 -3.11 19.86 13.03
N ASP A 54 -1.99 19.55 13.68
CA ASP A 54 -1.79 19.70 15.15
C ASP A 54 -0.37 20.18 15.45
N LEU A 55 -0.04 21.34 14.92
CA LEU A 55 1.30 21.91 14.99
C LEU A 55 1.82 22.10 16.43
N PRO A 56 1.01 22.57 17.41
CA PRO A 56 1.47 22.72 18.79
C PRO A 56 1.98 21.41 19.41
N ARG A 57 1.22 20.32 19.24
CA ARG A 57 1.59 18.98 19.73
C ARG A 57 2.91 18.51 19.13
N TRP A 58 3.02 18.59 17.80
CA TRP A 58 4.17 18.06 17.10
C TRP A 58 5.42 18.92 17.28
N THR A 59 5.28 20.24 17.46
CA THR A 59 6.40 21.11 17.80
C THR A 59 6.97 20.75 19.18
N ALA A 60 6.10 20.54 20.16
CA ALA A 60 6.55 20.11 21.48
C ALA A 60 7.26 18.74 21.40
N ARG A 61 6.68 17.76 20.66
CA ARG A 61 7.27 16.43 20.53
C ARG A 61 8.63 16.43 19.81
N ILE A 62 8.79 17.26 18.78
CA ILE A 62 10.08 17.44 18.10
C ILE A 62 11.14 17.99 19.06
N ALA A 63 10.78 18.95 19.91
CA ALA A 63 11.70 19.47 20.92
C ALA A 63 12.10 18.41 21.96
N GLU A 64 11.13 17.59 22.42
CA GLU A 64 11.41 16.45 23.30
C GLU A 64 12.37 15.44 22.67
N LEU A 65 12.10 15.04 21.41
CA LEU A 65 12.98 14.13 20.67
C LEU A 65 14.40 14.69 20.49
N GLY A 66 14.54 15.99 20.28
CA GLY A 66 15.85 16.63 20.24
C GLY A 66 16.62 16.54 21.57
N HIS A 67 15.92 16.50 22.71
CA HIS A 67 16.55 16.24 24.01
C HIS A 67 16.79 14.75 24.27
N GLU A 68 15.88 13.87 23.84
CA GLU A 68 16.02 12.42 24.01
C GLU A 68 17.14 11.84 23.13
N LEU A 69 17.35 12.41 21.96
CA LEU A 69 18.28 11.94 20.92
C LEU A 69 19.26 13.06 20.50
N PRO A 70 20.16 13.51 21.38
CA PRO A 70 20.99 14.70 21.13
C PRO A 70 21.97 14.54 19.96
N GLU A 71 22.32 13.29 19.61
CA GLU A 71 23.22 12.98 18.49
C GLU A 71 22.47 12.70 17.16
N ALA A 72 21.12 12.66 17.19
CA ALA A 72 20.33 12.37 16.01
C ALA A 72 20.32 13.58 15.06
N SER A 73 20.45 13.31 13.78
CA SER A 73 20.23 14.29 12.73
C SER A 73 18.75 14.72 12.64
N GLU A 74 18.49 15.89 12.06
CA GLU A 74 17.13 16.36 11.77
C GLU A 74 16.30 15.31 10.97
N SER A 75 16.98 14.58 10.07
CA SER A 75 16.35 13.53 9.30
C SER A 75 15.93 12.34 10.16
N GLU A 76 16.72 11.93 11.12
CA GLU A 76 16.38 10.84 12.05
C GLU A 76 15.24 11.24 12.96
N ILE A 77 15.26 12.45 13.49
CA ILE A 77 14.12 13.01 14.25
C ILE A 77 12.86 13.06 13.38
N GLY A 78 12.99 13.53 12.12
CA GLY A 78 11.87 13.55 11.17
C GLY A 78 11.27 12.17 10.92
N TRP A 79 12.09 11.13 10.80
CA TRP A 79 11.60 9.76 10.66
C TRP A 79 10.94 9.24 11.93
N LYS A 80 11.43 9.61 13.12
CA LYS A 80 10.75 9.29 14.39
C LYS A 80 9.36 9.90 14.46
N ILE A 81 9.20 11.12 14.00
CA ILE A 81 7.86 11.75 13.90
C ILE A 81 6.98 11.02 12.88
N VAL A 82 7.51 10.60 11.72
CA VAL A 82 6.74 9.79 10.75
C VAL A 82 6.30 8.46 11.37
N GLU A 83 7.14 7.81 12.17
CA GLU A 83 6.80 6.60 12.92
C GLU A 83 5.64 6.87 13.89
N GLU A 84 5.73 7.92 14.71
CA GLU A 84 4.71 8.26 15.70
C GLU A 84 3.37 8.64 15.06
N VAL A 85 3.38 9.41 13.96
CA VAL A 85 2.17 9.70 13.17
C VAL A 85 1.54 8.40 12.63
N SER A 86 2.38 7.49 12.16
CA SER A 86 1.92 6.21 11.64
C SER A 86 1.34 5.33 12.76
N LEU A 87 1.97 5.29 13.93
CA LEU A 87 1.47 4.56 15.09
C LEU A 87 0.13 5.12 15.59
N ASP A 88 -0.03 6.42 15.62
CA ASP A 88 -1.31 7.07 15.95
C ASP A 88 -2.44 6.62 15.00
N ALA A 89 -2.16 6.60 13.70
CA ALA A 89 -3.14 6.15 12.71
C ALA A 89 -3.39 4.62 12.77
N ALA A 90 -2.34 3.83 13.00
CA ALA A 90 -2.46 2.38 13.17
C ALA A 90 -3.34 2.04 14.38
N ALA A 91 -3.20 2.75 15.50
CA ALA A 91 -4.02 2.57 16.69
C ALA A 91 -5.52 2.81 16.40
N LEU A 92 -5.87 3.81 15.60
CA LEU A 92 -7.26 4.07 15.21
C LEU A 92 -7.86 2.95 14.35
N LEU A 93 -7.03 2.23 13.60
CA LEU A 93 -7.43 1.11 12.74
C LEU A 93 -7.49 -0.23 13.48
N MET A 94 -6.95 -0.31 14.69
CA MET A 94 -6.84 -1.55 15.48
C MET A 94 -8.18 -2.27 15.68
N PRO A 95 -9.30 -1.57 16.01
CA PRO A 95 -10.59 -2.24 16.16
C PRO A 95 -11.07 -2.92 14.86
N ALA A 96 -10.76 -2.35 13.69
CA ALA A 96 -11.06 -2.97 12.41
C ALA A 96 -10.13 -4.16 12.13
N PHE A 97 -8.87 -4.09 12.54
CA PHE A 97 -7.90 -5.19 12.42
C PHE A 97 -8.34 -6.42 13.21
N GLU A 98 -8.72 -6.23 14.45
CA GLU A 98 -9.21 -7.29 15.33
C GLU A 98 -10.52 -7.90 14.80
N LYS A 99 -11.49 -7.05 14.46
CA LYS A 99 -12.77 -7.47 13.90
C LYS A 99 -12.62 -8.33 12.65
N HIS A 100 -11.66 -8.03 11.80
CA HIS A 100 -11.41 -8.73 10.53
C HIS A 100 -10.29 -9.77 10.64
N GLN A 101 -9.87 -10.14 11.86
CA GLN A 101 -8.86 -11.18 12.10
C GLN A 101 -7.56 -10.94 11.30
N GLY A 102 -7.07 -9.71 11.32
CA GLY A 102 -5.84 -9.30 10.65
C GLY A 102 -5.95 -9.06 9.15
N ARG A 103 -7.06 -9.38 8.50
CA ARG A 103 -7.22 -9.20 7.05
C ARG A 103 -7.37 -7.74 6.62
N ASN A 104 -8.03 -6.93 7.44
CA ASN A 104 -8.26 -5.50 7.25
C ASN A 104 -7.79 -4.73 8.50
N GLY A 105 -8.04 -3.42 8.56
CA GLY A 105 -7.61 -2.58 9.68
C GLY A 105 -6.13 -2.25 9.64
N ARG A 106 -5.56 -2.13 8.44
CA ARG A 106 -4.12 -1.96 8.24
C ARG A 106 -3.74 -0.53 7.90
N LEU A 107 -2.60 -0.10 8.44
CA LEU A 107 -1.92 1.13 8.02
C LEU A 107 -0.77 0.79 7.09
N SER A 108 -0.72 1.44 5.93
CA SER A 108 0.38 1.31 4.99
C SER A 108 1.40 2.42 5.21
N MET A 109 2.57 2.06 5.76
CA MET A 109 3.68 2.97 6.04
C MET A 109 4.77 2.86 4.98
N GLN A 110 5.21 3.99 4.41
CA GLN A 110 6.17 4.00 3.30
C GLN A 110 7.61 3.94 3.78
N THR A 111 8.44 3.13 3.09
CA THR A 111 9.90 3.13 3.25
C THR A 111 10.53 4.46 2.82
N ASP A 112 11.70 4.76 3.35
CA ASP A 112 12.49 5.95 3.00
C ASP A 112 12.86 5.93 1.50
N PRO A 113 12.44 6.93 0.71
CA PRO A 113 12.75 6.97 -0.72
C PRO A 113 14.25 7.07 -1.03
N ARG A 114 15.07 7.50 -0.07
CA ARG A 114 16.54 7.53 -0.22
C ARG A 114 17.14 6.13 -0.34
N LEU A 115 16.44 5.08 0.15
CA LEU A 115 16.85 3.69 0.07
C LEU A 115 16.50 3.01 -1.26
N ALA A 116 15.84 3.71 -2.19
CA ALA A 116 15.28 3.15 -3.42
C ALA A 116 16.29 2.43 -4.35
N ARG A 117 17.59 2.59 -4.14
CA ARG A 117 18.65 1.92 -4.89
C ARG A 117 19.31 0.76 -4.15
N ASN A 118 18.86 0.45 -2.93
CA ASN A 118 19.46 -0.60 -2.08
C ASN A 118 18.37 -1.55 -1.59
N ALA A 119 18.32 -2.76 -2.15
CA ALA A 119 17.29 -3.74 -1.82
C ALA A 119 17.40 -4.19 -0.35
N ASP A 120 18.61 -4.44 0.15
CA ASP A 120 18.82 -4.91 1.52
C ASP A 120 18.38 -3.85 2.54
N ALA A 121 18.68 -2.58 2.28
CA ALA A 121 18.26 -1.49 3.14
C ALA A 121 16.71 -1.33 3.12
N LEU A 122 16.06 -1.50 1.97
CA LEU A 122 14.59 -1.50 1.87
C LEU A 122 13.99 -2.67 2.68
N VAL A 123 14.59 -3.86 2.60
CA VAL A 123 14.16 -5.04 3.36
C VAL A 123 14.32 -4.80 4.85
N ALA A 124 15.50 -4.35 5.29
CA ALA A 124 15.76 -4.08 6.70
C ALA A 124 14.79 -3.04 7.29
N GLN A 125 14.52 -1.96 6.56
CA GLN A 125 13.55 -0.97 6.99
C GLN A 125 12.12 -1.51 6.98
N ALA A 126 11.78 -2.36 6.00
CA ALA A 126 10.46 -2.99 5.93
C ALA A 126 10.22 -3.93 7.13
N GLU A 127 11.21 -4.70 7.53
CA GLU A 127 11.15 -5.54 8.74
C GLU A 127 10.98 -4.67 9.99
N TYR A 128 11.77 -3.60 10.11
CA TYR A 128 11.68 -2.68 11.23
C TYR A 128 10.28 -2.04 11.34
N PHE A 129 9.75 -1.50 10.24
CA PHE A 129 8.41 -0.88 10.25
C PHE A 129 7.30 -1.88 10.52
N SER A 130 7.40 -3.09 9.98
CA SER A 130 6.43 -4.15 10.23
C SER A 130 6.38 -4.56 11.72
N GLY A 131 7.49 -4.40 12.44
CA GLY A 131 7.58 -4.67 13.87
C GLY A 131 6.99 -3.59 14.78
N LEU A 132 6.69 -2.39 14.25
CA LEU A 132 6.19 -1.27 15.05
C LEU A 132 4.76 -1.51 15.59
N ALA A 133 3.89 -2.13 14.80
CA ALA A 133 2.55 -2.53 15.21
C ALA A 133 2.03 -3.69 14.33
N PRO A 134 1.15 -4.57 14.86
CA PRO A 134 0.70 -5.79 14.16
C PRO A 134 -0.14 -5.49 12.91
N ASN A 135 -0.70 -4.30 12.80
CA ASN A 135 -1.52 -3.87 11.68
C ASN A 135 -0.80 -2.92 10.70
N ILE A 136 0.52 -2.80 10.80
CA ILE A 136 1.32 -2.10 9.77
C ILE A 136 1.59 -3.03 8.59
N ILE A 137 1.40 -2.52 7.39
CA ILE A 137 1.95 -3.06 6.15
C ILE A 137 2.93 -2.05 5.55
N VAL A 138 3.95 -2.53 4.87
CA VAL A 138 5.04 -1.66 4.45
C VAL A 138 4.97 -1.35 2.96
N LYS A 139 5.03 -0.07 2.64
CA LYS A 139 4.90 0.46 1.27
C LYS A 139 6.26 0.48 0.58
N VAL A 140 6.45 -0.37 -0.44
CA VAL A 140 7.69 -0.53 -1.19
C VAL A 140 7.46 -0.21 -2.68
N PRO A 141 8.37 0.54 -3.36
CA PRO A 141 8.15 0.97 -4.74
C PRO A 141 8.36 -0.16 -5.76
N ALA A 142 7.53 -0.19 -6.82
CA ALA A 142 7.63 -1.11 -7.96
C ALA A 142 8.78 -0.73 -8.93
N THR A 143 9.99 -0.59 -8.42
CA THR A 143 11.23 -0.42 -9.19
C THR A 143 11.94 -1.77 -9.36
N ALA A 144 12.95 -1.86 -10.23
CA ALA A 144 13.72 -3.11 -10.37
C ALA A 144 14.32 -3.56 -9.03
N VAL A 145 14.90 -2.63 -8.27
CA VAL A 145 15.42 -2.89 -6.91
C VAL A 145 14.31 -3.24 -5.94
N GLY A 146 13.18 -2.52 -6.04
CA GLY A 146 12.02 -2.75 -5.20
C GLY A 146 11.38 -4.12 -5.40
N VAL A 147 11.35 -4.65 -6.62
CA VAL A 147 10.85 -6.03 -6.91
C VAL A 147 11.66 -7.08 -6.13
N THR A 148 12.99 -6.94 -6.09
CA THR A 148 13.87 -7.82 -5.30
C THR A 148 13.58 -7.66 -3.81
N ALA A 149 13.44 -6.44 -3.32
CA ALA A 149 13.13 -6.17 -1.91
C ALA A 149 11.74 -6.70 -1.51
N ILE A 150 10.73 -6.58 -2.40
CA ILE A 150 9.37 -7.09 -2.18
C ILE A 150 9.39 -8.62 -1.97
N GLU A 151 10.08 -9.36 -2.83
CA GLU A 151 10.18 -10.82 -2.68
C GLU A 151 10.82 -11.20 -1.34
N GLU A 152 11.96 -10.61 -1.02
CA GLU A 152 12.71 -10.96 0.19
C GLU A 152 11.97 -10.54 1.47
N ALA A 153 11.41 -9.31 1.51
CA ALA A 153 10.64 -8.85 2.66
C ALA A 153 9.37 -9.70 2.88
N THR A 154 8.69 -10.10 1.79
CA THR A 154 7.55 -11.03 1.87
C THR A 154 7.98 -12.38 2.44
N TYR A 155 9.09 -12.94 1.97
CA TYR A 155 9.65 -14.17 2.52
C TYR A 155 9.98 -14.04 4.03
N ARG A 156 10.45 -12.89 4.48
CA ARG A 156 10.71 -12.61 5.92
C ARG A 156 9.43 -12.35 6.73
N GLY A 157 8.27 -12.33 6.10
CA GLY A 157 6.96 -12.23 6.76
C GLY A 157 6.38 -10.83 6.83
N VAL A 158 6.96 -9.89 6.11
CA VAL A 158 6.42 -8.53 6.02
C VAL A 158 5.25 -8.51 5.04
N SER A 159 4.11 -8.00 5.46
CA SER A 159 3.01 -7.66 4.56
C SER A 159 3.38 -6.41 3.76
N ILE A 160 3.41 -6.53 2.43
CA ILE A 160 3.84 -5.47 1.53
C ILE A 160 2.64 -4.76 0.89
N ASN A 161 2.69 -3.43 0.81
CA ASN A 161 1.89 -2.64 -0.11
C ASN A 161 2.80 -2.11 -1.23
N VAL A 162 2.63 -2.63 -2.43
CA VAL A 162 3.38 -2.14 -3.60
C VAL A 162 2.91 -0.74 -3.97
N THR A 163 3.85 0.18 -4.18
CA THR A 163 3.58 1.55 -4.65
C THR A 163 4.41 1.91 -5.88
N VAL A 164 4.22 3.11 -6.43
CA VAL A 164 4.92 3.55 -7.66
C VAL A 164 4.70 2.56 -8.81
N SER A 165 3.54 1.93 -8.84
CA SER A 165 3.10 1.02 -9.90
C SER A 165 2.10 1.73 -10.81
N PHE A 166 2.51 2.00 -12.06
CA PHE A 166 1.74 2.72 -13.07
C PHE A 166 1.42 1.83 -14.27
N THR A 167 2.10 0.70 -14.42
CA THR A 167 1.99 -0.17 -15.58
C THR A 167 1.57 -1.58 -15.21
N LEU A 168 0.91 -2.29 -16.14
CA LEU A 168 0.58 -3.69 -15.96
C LEU A 168 1.82 -4.53 -15.70
N ALA A 169 2.92 -4.26 -16.41
CA ALA A 169 4.19 -4.97 -16.21
C ALA A 169 4.71 -4.83 -14.78
N GLN A 170 4.64 -3.63 -14.18
CA GLN A 170 5.03 -3.43 -12.78
C GLN A 170 4.11 -4.20 -11.83
N ALA A 171 2.80 -4.17 -12.06
CA ALA A 171 1.84 -4.88 -11.21
C ALA A 171 2.06 -6.40 -11.27
N LEU A 172 2.32 -6.95 -12.46
CA LEU A 172 2.59 -8.38 -12.64
C LEU A 172 3.93 -8.77 -11.99
N ALA A 173 5.02 -8.05 -12.27
CA ALA A 173 6.33 -8.34 -11.72
C ALA A 173 6.35 -8.31 -10.18
N THR A 174 5.64 -7.34 -9.59
CA THR A 174 5.54 -7.23 -8.13
C THR A 174 4.61 -8.28 -7.53
N GLY A 175 3.51 -8.62 -8.22
CA GLY A 175 2.64 -9.73 -7.82
C GLY A 175 3.38 -11.06 -7.82
N GLU A 176 4.13 -11.36 -8.88
CA GLU A 176 4.98 -12.55 -8.96
C GLU A 176 6.08 -12.58 -7.89
N ALA A 177 6.67 -11.43 -7.55
CA ALA A 177 7.65 -11.34 -6.47
C ALA A 177 7.02 -11.68 -5.09
N ILE A 178 5.82 -11.16 -4.83
CA ILE A 178 5.04 -11.51 -3.64
C ILE A 178 4.75 -13.02 -3.60
N GLU A 179 4.26 -13.60 -4.70
CA GLU A 179 3.96 -15.04 -4.80
C GLU A 179 5.22 -15.88 -4.53
N ARG A 180 6.37 -15.51 -5.10
CA ARG A 180 7.64 -16.22 -4.82
C ARG A 180 8.05 -16.11 -3.36
N GLY A 181 7.93 -14.92 -2.75
CA GLY A 181 8.21 -14.72 -1.34
C GLY A 181 7.32 -15.57 -0.43
N LEU A 182 6.02 -15.61 -0.71
CA LEU A 182 5.05 -16.46 0.01
C LEU A 182 5.36 -17.95 -0.17
N ALA A 183 5.61 -18.40 -1.41
CA ALA A 183 5.92 -19.79 -1.69
C ALA A 183 7.21 -20.27 -0.98
N ARG A 184 8.26 -19.44 -0.94
CA ARG A 184 9.48 -19.72 -0.16
C ARG A 184 9.18 -19.87 1.32
N ARG A 185 8.32 -19.00 1.85
CA ARG A 185 7.92 -18.99 3.26
C ARG A 185 7.11 -20.24 3.62
N GLU A 186 6.13 -20.61 2.78
CA GLU A 186 5.32 -21.82 2.95
C GLU A 186 6.17 -23.10 2.85
N ALA A 187 7.13 -23.15 1.92
CA ALA A 187 8.01 -24.29 1.76
C ALA A 187 8.87 -24.57 3.01
N GLU A 188 9.13 -23.55 3.83
CA GLU A 188 9.82 -23.66 5.12
C GLU A 188 8.86 -23.87 6.32
N GLY A 189 7.57 -24.05 6.07
CA GLY A 189 6.54 -24.23 7.11
C GLY A 189 6.25 -22.98 7.95
N LYS A 190 6.64 -21.79 7.47
CA LYS A 190 6.37 -20.51 8.13
C LYS A 190 4.95 -20.06 7.86
N ASP A 191 4.30 -19.49 8.87
CA ASP A 191 2.91 -19.02 8.75
C ASP A 191 2.77 -17.84 7.78
N VAL A 192 1.78 -17.93 6.90
CA VAL A 192 1.35 -16.88 5.95
C VAL A 192 -0.10 -16.44 6.18
N SER A 193 -0.78 -17.02 7.15
CA SER A 193 -2.23 -16.87 7.36
C SER A 193 -2.67 -15.43 7.67
N THR A 194 -1.80 -14.65 8.30
CA THR A 194 -2.03 -13.24 8.66
C THR A 194 -1.43 -12.26 7.66
N MET A 195 -0.72 -12.75 6.64
CA MET A 195 -0.14 -11.88 5.62
C MET A 195 -1.23 -11.35 4.68
N GLY A 196 -1.16 -10.06 4.37
CA GLY A 196 -2.11 -9.38 3.48
C GLY A 196 -1.40 -8.42 2.52
N PRO A 197 -0.58 -8.94 1.58
CA PRO A 197 0.07 -8.08 0.61
C PRO A 197 -0.95 -7.45 -0.35
N VAL A 198 -0.67 -6.22 -0.77
CA VAL A 198 -1.50 -5.41 -1.67
C VAL A 198 -0.65 -4.82 -2.78
N VAL A 199 -1.19 -4.77 -3.99
CA VAL A 199 -0.56 -4.06 -5.12
C VAL A 199 -1.39 -2.82 -5.45
N THR A 200 -0.87 -1.64 -5.14
CA THR A 200 -1.52 -0.37 -5.45
C THR A 200 -1.20 0.07 -6.87
N LEU A 201 -2.23 0.32 -7.68
CA LEU A 201 -2.11 0.97 -8.97
C LEU A 201 -2.39 2.46 -8.82
N MET A 202 -1.42 3.30 -9.16
CA MET A 202 -1.49 4.75 -8.98
C MET A 202 -2.13 5.40 -10.21
N VAL A 203 -3.46 5.44 -10.24
CA VAL A 203 -4.24 5.92 -11.40
C VAL A 203 -4.13 7.43 -11.55
N GLY A 204 -4.38 8.19 -10.49
CA GLY A 204 -4.43 9.65 -10.54
C GLY A 204 -3.09 10.32 -10.89
N ARG A 205 -1.95 9.74 -10.49
CA ARG A 205 -0.62 10.28 -10.85
C ARG A 205 -0.35 10.29 -12.35
N LEU A 206 -0.93 9.36 -13.10
CA LEU A 206 -0.82 9.38 -14.55
C LEU A 206 -1.60 10.55 -15.14
N ASP A 207 -2.80 10.82 -14.63
CA ASP A 207 -3.63 11.93 -15.07
C ASP A 207 -2.95 13.27 -14.76
N ASP A 208 -2.41 13.44 -13.56
CA ASP A 208 -1.64 14.63 -13.17
C ASP A 208 -0.45 14.88 -14.12
N TRP A 209 0.29 13.81 -14.47
CA TRP A 209 1.43 13.93 -15.35
C TRP A 209 1.01 14.24 -16.80
N MET A 210 -0.08 13.67 -17.26
CA MET A 210 -0.64 13.99 -18.57
C MET A 210 -1.09 15.45 -18.67
N LYS A 211 -1.69 16.01 -17.61
CA LYS A 211 -2.03 17.44 -17.51
C LYS A 211 -0.79 18.33 -17.60
N THR A 212 0.27 17.97 -16.87
CA THR A 212 1.54 18.69 -16.94
C THR A 212 2.14 18.72 -18.36
N ILE A 213 2.10 17.58 -19.07
CA ILE A 213 2.56 17.51 -20.46
C ILE A 213 1.67 18.32 -21.38
N TYR A 214 0.35 18.23 -21.22
CA TYR A 214 -0.64 18.98 -21.99
C TYR A 214 -0.38 20.50 -21.91
N GLU A 215 -0.18 21.01 -20.70
CA GLU A 215 0.10 22.42 -20.45
C GLU A 215 1.49 22.84 -21.01
N ARG A 216 2.52 22.04 -20.72
CA ARG A 216 3.89 22.31 -21.15
C ARG A 216 4.01 22.38 -22.68
N ASP A 217 3.40 21.43 -23.38
CA ASP A 217 3.52 21.27 -24.82
C ASP A 217 2.40 22.01 -25.58
N GLN A 218 1.54 22.74 -24.85
CA GLN A 218 0.39 23.52 -25.39
C GLN A 218 -0.46 22.69 -26.37
N LEU A 219 -0.77 21.44 -25.98
CA LEU A 219 -1.52 20.53 -26.84
C LEU A 219 -2.95 21.04 -27.03
N CYS A 220 -3.51 20.86 -28.23
CA CYS A 220 -4.84 21.35 -28.59
C CYS A 220 -5.83 20.20 -28.72
N PHE A 221 -6.43 19.78 -27.61
CA PHE A 221 -7.57 18.84 -27.57
C PHE A 221 -8.38 19.09 -26.29
N ASP A 222 -9.55 18.46 -26.16
CA ASP A 222 -10.39 18.62 -24.98
C ASP A 222 -9.69 18.11 -23.72
N PRO A 223 -9.42 18.99 -22.73
CA PRO A 223 -8.76 18.60 -21.48
C PRO A 223 -9.52 17.54 -20.68
N GLY A 224 -10.83 17.36 -20.90
CA GLY A 224 -11.62 16.30 -20.28
C GLY A 224 -11.10 14.89 -20.57
N TYR A 225 -10.38 14.68 -21.67
CA TYR A 225 -9.75 13.39 -21.95
C TYR A 225 -8.64 13.03 -20.98
N LEU A 226 -8.02 14.02 -20.33
CA LEU A 226 -6.94 13.82 -19.35
C LEU A 226 -7.43 13.19 -18.04
N GLU A 227 -8.71 13.36 -17.72
CA GLU A 227 -9.33 12.82 -16.49
C GLU A 227 -9.54 11.29 -16.54
N TRP A 228 -9.37 10.66 -17.69
CA TRP A 228 -9.68 9.25 -17.92
C TRP A 228 -8.47 8.39 -18.31
N GLY A 229 -7.29 9.00 -18.46
CA GLY A 229 -6.09 8.32 -18.93
C GLY A 229 -5.67 7.19 -17.99
N GLY A 230 -5.59 7.45 -16.71
CA GLY A 230 -5.29 6.48 -15.68
C GLY A 230 -6.36 5.40 -15.55
N SER A 231 -7.63 5.78 -15.51
CA SER A 231 -8.76 4.85 -15.43
C SER A 231 -8.83 3.91 -16.62
N ARG A 232 -8.65 4.41 -17.85
CA ARG A 232 -8.62 3.59 -19.06
C ARG A 232 -7.46 2.59 -19.05
N ARG A 233 -6.30 3.02 -18.59
CA ARG A 233 -5.13 2.14 -18.48
C ARG A 233 -5.31 1.08 -17.40
N SER A 234 -6.02 1.39 -16.32
CA SER A 234 -6.36 0.45 -15.25
C SER A 234 -7.44 -0.56 -15.66
N SER A 235 -8.49 -0.13 -16.37
CA SER A 235 -9.60 -1.00 -16.81
C SER A 235 -9.18 -2.10 -17.79
N GLY A 236 -8.19 -1.85 -18.66
CA GLY A 236 -7.58 -2.88 -19.49
C GLY A 236 -6.88 -3.98 -18.70
N ARG A 237 -6.50 -3.71 -17.46
CA ARG A 237 -5.83 -4.63 -16.54
C ARG A 237 -6.78 -5.50 -15.74
N THR A 238 -7.94 -4.95 -15.38
CA THR A 238 -8.93 -5.67 -14.58
C THR A 238 -9.44 -6.91 -15.29
N ARG A 239 -9.47 -6.95 -16.62
CA ARG A 239 -9.87 -8.12 -17.40
C ARG A 239 -8.82 -9.23 -17.43
N SER A 240 -7.54 -8.91 -17.18
CA SER A 240 -6.43 -9.86 -17.28
C SER A 240 -5.91 -10.34 -15.92
N SER A 241 -5.99 -9.51 -14.88
CA SER A 241 -5.38 -9.74 -13.57
C SER A 241 -6.36 -9.90 -12.41
N THR A 242 -7.66 -9.67 -12.62
CA THR A 242 -8.67 -9.69 -11.54
C THR A 242 -8.89 -11.09 -10.94
N ARG A 243 -8.30 -12.13 -11.51
CA ARG A 243 -8.36 -13.48 -10.92
C ARG A 243 -7.15 -13.81 -10.03
N ALA A 244 -6.05 -13.07 -10.16
CA ALA A 244 -4.81 -13.38 -9.43
C ALA A 244 -4.48 -12.38 -8.31
N ALA A 245 -4.89 -11.11 -8.41
CA ALA A 245 -4.38 -10.05 -7.54
C ALA A 245 -5.37 -9.56 -6.47
N TYR A 246 -6.57 -10.12 -6.35
CA TYR A 246 -7.58 -9.64 -5.42
C TYR A 246 -8.32 -10.73 -4.64
N GLU A 247 -7.87 -11.96 -4.69
CA GLU A 247 -8.19 -12.91 -3.62
C GLU A 247 -7.16 -12.72 -2.52
N PRO A 248 -7.57 -12.36 -1.29
CA PRO A 248 -6.64 -12.37 -0.18
C PRO A 248 -6.08 -13.80 -0.08
N ALA A 249 -4.76 -13.92 0.01
CA ALA A 249 -4.03 -15.19 0.15
C ALA A 249 -4.42 -15.97 1.43
N CYS A 250 -5.56 -15.70 2.01
CA CYS A 250 -6.11 -16.29 3.22
C CYS A 250 -7.60 -16.61 3.10
N SER A 251 -8.00 -17.32 2.05
CA SER A 251 -9.15 -18.19 2.14
C SER A 251 -8.63 -19.62 2.10
N SER A 252 -8.89 -20.36 3.18
CA SER A 252 -8.63 -21.79 3.28
C SER A 252 -8.91 -22.49 1.95
N ARG A 253 -7.87 -22.77 1.17
CA ARG A 253 -7.98 -23.66 0.02
C ARG A 253 -7.85 -25.10 0.50
N PRO A 254 -8.83 -25.96 0.19
CA PRO A 254 -8.48 -27.34 0.01
C PRO A 254 -7.69 -27.46 -1.29
N SER A 255 -6.50 -28.03 -1.18
CA SER A 255 -5.65 -28.66 -2.21
C SER A 255 -5.83 -28.28 -3.69
N ALA A 256 -4.74 -27.72 -4.22
CA ALA A 256 -4.22 -27.99 -5.56
C ALA A 256 -5.17 -27.87 -6.77
N THR A 257 -5.14 -26.73 -7.43
CA THR A 257 -5.35 -26.71 -8.87
C THR A 257 -4.16 -26.05 -9.56
N ARG A 258 -3.29 -26.88 -10.14
CA ARG A 258 -2.17 -26.48 -10.98
C ARG A 258 -2.69 -25.61 -12.12
N PHE A 259 -2.15 -24.41 -12.25
CA PHE A 259 -2.26 -23.62 -13.46
C PHE A 259 -1.44 -24.31 -14.56
N ARG A 260 -2.09 -25.09 -15.43
CA ARG A 260 -1.48 -25.59 -16.66
C ARG A 260 -1.56 -24.47 -17.69
N SER A 261 -0.42 -23.92 -18.04
CA SER A 261 -0.27 -23.17 -19.29
C SER A 261 -0.55 -24.13 -20.47
N ARG A 262 -1.65 -23.93 -21.20
CA ARG A 262 -1.85 -24.58 -22.49
C ARG A 262 -1.02 -23.82 -23.52
N SER A 263 0.13 -24.34 -23.86
CA SER A 263 0.77 -24.06 -25.13
C SER A 263 -0.09 -24.71 -26.24
N SER A 264 -0.74 -23.91 -27.07
CA SER A 264 -1.38 -24.38 -28.30
C SER A 264 -0.28 -24.61 -29.33
N SER A 265 0.13 -25.86 -29.52
CA SER A 265 0.77 -26.30 -30.76
C SER A 265 -0.33 -26.54 -31.79
N ALA A 266 -0.46 -25.65 -32.77
CA ALA A 266 -1.17 -25.94 -34.01
C ALA A 266 -0.27 -26.87 -34.83
N ALA A 267 -0.70 -28.09 -35.02
CA ALA A 267 -0.16 -28.97 -36.03
C ALA A 267 -1.14 -28.95 -37.20
N THR A 268 -0.60 -28.59 -38.35
CA THR A 268 -1.14 -28.73 -39.73
C THR A 268 -1.48 -30.21 -40.04
N SER A 269 -2.59 -30.41 -40.62
CA SER A 269 -2.89 -31.36 -41.72
C SER A 269 -4.13 -30.88 -42.46
#